data_8b0ceb0a5b3f8ab5dc4e0375c347e125
#
_entry.id   8b0ceb0a5b3f8ab5dc4e0375c347e125
#
_cell.length_a   1.000
_cell.length_b   1.000
_cell.length_c   1.000
_cell.angle_alpha   90.00
_cell.angle_beta   90.00
_cell.angle_gamma   90.00
#
_symmetry.space_group_name_H-M   'P 1'
#
loop_
_entity.id
_entity.type
_entity.pdbx_description
1 polymer ?
#
loop_
_entity_poly.entity_id
_entity_poly.type
_entity_poly.pdbx_seq_one_letter_code
_entity_poly.pdbx_strand_id
1 'polypeptide(L)'
;MFTVLLRKASGAGYYAMAGLPYDPVVQLSTPASRLSVMDGRTLAIATYNTKLDDDFEIMTQDPAERAAIEKGMRETQERIEADMDPYVAAAQMDTDEIIPLGELRAWLELLVEASYQGYGYRRVKNSRIWSLHDLDALSRAVARGAAR
;
A
#
# COMPACT_ATOMS: atom_id res chain seq x y z
N MET A 1 -9.58 7.20 -9.31
CA MET A 1 -9.58 7.18 -7.84
C MET A 1 -8.22 7.70 -7.38
N PHE A 2 -8.18 8.53 -6.34
CA PHE A 2 -6.96 9.02 -5.72
C PHE A 2 -6.86 8.43 -4.32
N THR A 3 -5.70 7.92 -3.97
CA THR A 3 -5.46 7.32 -2.65
C THR A 3 -4.49 8.19 -1.88
N VAL A 4 -4.77 8.40 -0.60
CA VAL A 4 -3.90 9.18 0.29
C VAL A 4 -3.59 8.37 1.54
N LEU A 5 -2.31 8.08 1.75
CA LEU A 5 -1.81 7.40 2.93
C LEU A 5 -1.47 8.41 4.01
N LEU A 6 -2.36 8.56 5.00
CA LEU A 6 -2.18 9.54 6.08
C LEU A 6 -1.24 9.04 7.17
N ARG A 7 -1.35 7.76 7.54
CA ARG A 7 -0.55 7.12 8.58
C ARG A 7 -0.35 5.64 8.29
N LYS A 8 -0.97 4.72 9.06
CA LYS A 8 -0.82 3.28 8.87
C LYS A 8 -1.67 2.79 7.70
N ALA A 9 -1.04 2.06 6.80
CA ALA A 9 -1.66 1.40 5.66
C ALA A 9 -1.07 -0.02 5.57
N SER A 10 -1.78 -1.00 6.12
CA SER A 10 -1.25 -2.37 6.25
C SER A 10 -2.23 -3.42 5.77
N GLY A 11 -1.69 -4.45 5.14
CA GLY A 11 -2.37 -5.69 4.78
C GLY A 11 -3.64 -5.51 3.96
N ALA A 12 -4.61 -6.36 4.22
CA ALA A 12 -5.88 -6.39 3.50
C ALA A 12 -6.68 -5.08 3.61
N GLY A 13 -6.55 -4.33 4.72
CA GLY A 13 -7.18 -3.02 4.88
C GLY A 13 -6.65 -1.99 3.88
N TYR A 14 -5.34 -1.98 3.65
CA TYR A 14 -4.72 -1.13 2.64
C TYR A 14 -5.22 -1.48 1.23
N TYR A 15 -5.29 -2.78 0.90
CA TYR A 15 -5.85 -3.22 -0.38
C TYR A 15 -7.30 -2.80 -0.53
N ALA A 16 -8.16 -3.09 0.46
CA ALA A 16 -9.59 -2.77 0.41
C ALA A 16 -9.89 -1.28 0.27
N MET A 17 -9.01 -0.42 0.77
CA MET A 17 -9.11 1.05 0.68
C MET A 17 -8.43 1.63 -0.56
N ALA A 18 -8.36 0.84 -1.63
CA ALA A 18 -7.77 1.25 -2.90
C ALA A 18 -6.27 1.55 -2.86
N GLY A 19 -5.51 0.69 -2.20
CA GLY A 19 -4.07 0.69 -2.29
C GLY A 19 -3.56 0.39 -3.71
N LEU A 20 -2.24 0.42 -3.89
CA LEU A 20 -1.57 0.26 -5.17
C LEU A 20 -2.09 -0.90 -6.05
N PRO A 21 -2.45 -2.09 -5.51
CA PRO A 21 -2.97 -3.19 -6.33
C PRO A 21 -4.29 -2.90 -7.06
N TYR A 22 -5.03 -1.88 -6.62
CA TYR A 22 -6.24 -1.42 -7.32
C TYR A 22 -5.95 -0.31 -8.34
N ASP A 23 -4.68 -0.01 -8.57
CA ASP A 23 -4.18 0.93 -9.57
C ASP A 23 -4.90 2.29 -9.49
N PRO A 24 -4.77 2.99 -8.36
CA PRO A 24 -5.27 4.35 -8.26
C PRO A 24 -4.57 5.22 -9.31
N VAL A 25 -5.23 6.28 -9.74
CA VAL A 25 -4.63 7.25 -10.67
C VAL A 25 -3.37 7.87 -10.07
N VAL A 26 -3.44 8.17 -8.78
CA VAL A 26 -2.32 8.66 -7.97
C VAL A 26 -2.48 8.15 -6.56
N GLN A 27 -1.37 7.74 -5.97
CA GLN A 27 -1.23 7.43 -4.55
C GLN A 27 -0.26 8.41 -3.90
N LEU A 28 -0.79 9.25 -3.02
CA LEU A 28 -0.01 10.19 -2.23
C LEU A 28 0.26 9.62 -0.84
N SER A 29 1.44 9.90 -0.31
CA SER A 29 1.80 9.57 1.06
C SER A 29 2.13 10.83 1.86
N THR A 30 1.93 10.78 3.18
CA THR A 30 2.48 11.80 4.07
C THR A 30 3.80 11.32 4.67
N PRO A 31 4.67 12.23 5.16
CA PRO A 31 5.89 11.83 5.88
C PRO A 31 5.63 10.98 7.13
N ALA A 32 4.41 11.03 7.67
CA ALA A 32 3.98 10.20 8.81
C ALA A 32 3.38 8.85 8.40
N SER A 33 3.27 8.57 7.11
CA SER A 33 2.71 7.31 6.63
C SER A 33 3.62 6.11 6.96
N ARG A 34 3.01 4.95 7.09
CA ARG A 34 3.69 3.67 7.31
C ARG A 34 3.00 2.63 6.45
N LEU A 35 3.71 2.14 5.45
CA LEU A 35 3.19 1.15 4.50
C LEU A 35 3.86 -0.20 4.74
N SER A 36 3.06 -1.26 4.93
CA SER A 36 3.57 -2.62 5.09
C SER A 36 2.49 -3.66 4.86
N VAL A 37 2.90 -4.90 4.70
CA VAL A 37 1.97 -6.05 4.72
C VAL A 37 1.41 -6.24 6.13
N MET A 38 2.26 -6.07 7.16
CA MET A 38 1.94 -6.31 8.56
C MET A 38 2.85 -5.43 9.43
N ASP A 39 2.41 -5.01 10.61
CA ASP A 39 3.28 -4.26 11.50
C ASP A 39 4.39 -5.16 12.08
N GLY A 40 5.51 -4.54 12.47
CA GLY A 40 6.71 -5.27 12.87
C GLY A 40 6.50 -6.19 14.07
N ARG A 41 5.70 -5.77 15.08
CA ARG A 41 5.40 -6.61 16.24
C ARG A 41 4.57 -7.83 15.86
N THR A 42 3.54 -7.65 15.06
CA THR A 42 2.68 -8.76 14.61
C THR A 42 3.48 -9.75 13.77
N LEU A 43 4.38 -9.28 12.92
CA LEU A 43 5.24 -10.17 12.14
C LEU A 43 6.25 -10.91 13.02
N ALA A 44 6.83 -10.26 14.03
CA ALA A 44 7.73 -10.91 14.98
C ALA A 44 7.00 -12.03 15.73
N ILE A 45 5.79 -11.79 16.25
CA ILE A 45 4.95 -12.80 16.89
C ILE A 45 4.65 -13.95 15.91
N ALA A 46 4.23 -13.66 14.68
CA ALA A 46 3.92 -14.68 13.68
C ALA A 46 5.14 -15.55 13.33
N THR A 47 6.33 -14.94 13.26
CA THR A 47 7.59 -15.65 12.94
C THR A 47 7.99 -16.61 14.07
N TYR A 48 7.76 -16.22 15.31
CA TYR A 48 8.16 -16.98 16.50
C TYR A 48 6.99 -17.68 17.19
N ASN A 49 5.81 -17.81 16.57
CA ASN A 49 4.59 -18.31 17.17
C ASN A 49 4.75 -19.70 17.81
N THR A 50 5.59 -20.57 17.24
CA THR A 50 5.86 -21.93 17.79
C THR A 50 6.69 -21.91 19.08
N LYS A 51 7.25 -20.76 19.44
CA LYS A 51 8.04 -20.55 20.65
C LYS A 51 7.29 -19.75 21.72
N LEU A 52 6.07 -19.30 21.38
CA LEU A 52 5.21 -18.49 22.23
C LEU A 52 3.98 -19.29 22.66
N ASP A 53 3.46 -18.97 23.84
CA ASP A 53 2.19 -19.50 24.34
C ASP A 53 0.98 -18.68 23.81
N ASP A 54 -0.21 -19.01 24.28
CA ASP A 54 -1.46 -18.34 23.89
C ASP A 54 -1.53 -16.86 24.33
N ASP A 55 -0.71 -16.48 25.32
CA ASP A 55 -0.57 -15.09 25.80
C ASP A 55 0.59 -14.35 25.10
N PHE A 56 1.23 -14.99 24.12
CA PHE A 56 2.41 -14.51 23.37
C PHE A 56 3.68 -14.35 24.25
N GLU A 57 3.77 -15.10 25.35
CA GLU A 57 4.96 -15.18 26.18
C GLU A 57 5.86 -16.34 25.73
N ILE A 58 7.18 -16.15 25.88
CA ILE A 58 8.17 -17.16 25.47
C ILE A 58 8.12 -18.37 26.40
N MET A 59 7.83 -19.55 25.84
CA MET A 59 7.61 -20.77 26.58
C MET A 59 8.89 -21.37 27.21
N THR A 60 10.06 -21.14 26.60
CA THR A 60 11.30 -21.75 27.07
C THR A 60 11.74 -21.20 28.42
N GLN A 61 12.25 -22.08 29.28
CA GLN A 61 12.85 -21.71 30.57
C GLN A 61 14.38 -21.56 30.47
N ASP A 62 15.00 -21.94 29.34
CA ASP A 62 16.43 -21.75 29.13
C ASP A 62 16.74 -20.26 28.88
N PRO A 63 17.54 -19.62 29.76
CA PRO A 63 17.86 -18.21 29.61
C PRO A 63 18.58 -17.86 28.29
N ALA A 64 19.41 -18.77 27.77
CA ALA A 64 20.14 -18.56 26.54
C ALA A 64 19.21 -18.59 25.32
N GLU A 65 18.32 -19.59 25.27
CA GLU A 65 17.31 -19.70 24.20
C GLU A 65 16.33 -18.53 24.27
N ARG A 66 15.86 -18.14 25.46
CA ARG A 66 14.98 -16.99 25.67
C ARG A 66 15.59 -15.69 25.12
N ALA A 67 16.84 -15.42 25.49
CA ALA A 67 17.54 -14.23 25.00
C ALA A 67 17.72 -14.23 23.46
N ALA A 68 17.94 -15.41 22.87
CA ALA A 68 18.05 -15.54 21.42
C ALA A 68 16.70 -15.25 20.72
N ILE A 69 15.58 -15.73 21.26
CA ILE A 69 14.23 -15.47 20.73
C ILE A 69 13.90 -13.98 20.86
N GLU A 70 14.09 -13.39 22.05
CA GLU A 70 13.84 -11.95 22.27
C GLU A 70 14.65 -11.07 21.32
N LYS A 71 15.91 -11.41 21.10
CA LYS A 71 16.77 -10.71 20.14
C LYS A 71 16.23 -10.83 18.71
N GLY A 72 15.89 -12.05 18.26
CA GLY A 72 15.39 -12.27 16.93
C GLY A 72 14.02 -11.62 16.66
N MET A 73 13.13 -11.59 17.66
CA MET A 73 11.86 -10.87 17.58
C MET A 73 12.09 -9.37 17.43
N ARG A 74 12.99 -8.80 18.22
CA ARG A 74 13.33 -7.38 18.14
C ARG A 74 13.95 -7.02 16.77
N GLU A 75 14.92 -7.79 16.30
CA GLU A 75 15.56 -7.58 14.99
C GLU A 75 14.53 -7.66 13.84
N THR A 76 13.58 -8.58 13.93
CA THR A 76 12.49 -8.71 12.97
C THR A 76 11.59 -7.48 12.99
N GLN A 77 11.21 -7.02 14.18
CA GLN A 77 10.40 -5.83 14.35
C GLN A 77 11.09 -4.58 13.80
N GLU A 78 12.35 -4.34 14.20
CA GLU A 78 13.15 -3.19 13.77
C GLU A 78 13.33 -3.14 12.25
N ARG A 79 13.57 -4.29 11.61
CA ARG A 79 13.69 -4.39 10.16
C ARG A 79 12.40 -3.97 9.45
N ILE A 80 11.25 -4.49 9.90
CA ILE A 80 9.97 -4.14 9.29
C ILE A 80 9.61 -2.68 9.55
N GLU A 81 9.89 -2.16 10.74
CA GLU A 81 9.65 -0.74 11.04
C GLU A 81 10.51 0.19 10.18
N ALA A 82 11.74 -0.21 9.84
CA ALA A 82 12.57 0.52 8.89
C ALA A 82 12.00 0.45 7.46
N ASP A 83 11.54 -0.72 7.02
CA ASP A 83 10.93 -0.90 5.69
C ASP A 83 9.59 -0.16 5.54
N MET A 84 8.91 0.17 6.64
CA MET A 84 7.64 0.91 6.62
C MET A 84 7.81 2.41 6.35
N ASP A 85 9.04 2.92 6.26
CA ASP A 85 9.30 4.33 6.01
C ASP A 85 8.74 4.75 4.63
N PRO A 86 8.01 5.88 4.53
CA PRO A 86 7.43 6.31 3.27
C PRO A 86 8.46 6.60 2.17
N TYR A 87 9.68 6.97 2.52
CA TYR A 87 10.75 7.19 1.54
C TYR A 87 11.29 5.87 0.98
N VAL A 88 11.29 4.80 1.77
CA VAL A 88 11.59 3.45 1.28
C VAL A 88 10.51 3.00 0.30
N ALA A 89 9.23 3.18 0.64
CA ALA A 89 8.10 2.88 -0.24
C ALA A 89 8.17 3.69 -1.55
N ALA A 90 8.51 4.98 -1.49
CA ALA A 90 8.68 5.81 -2.67
C ALA A 90 9.85 5.34 -3.55
N ALA A 91 10.97 4.94 -2.96
CA ALA A 91 12.10 4.40 -3.70
C ALA A 91 11.77 3.09 -4.44
N GLN A 92 10.79 2.34 -3.95
CA GLN A 92 10.26 1.12 -4.57
C GLN A 92 9.09 1.38 -5.53
N MET A 93 8.70 2.63 -5.72
CA MET A 93 7.53 3.05 -6.52
C MET A 93 6.19 2.56 -5.96
N ASP A 94 6.11 2.35 -4.65
CA ASP A 94 4.87 1.99 -3.94
C ASP A 94 4.01 3.22 -3.58
N THR A 95 4.52 4.41 -3.84
CA THR A 95 3.78 5.68 -3.76
C THR A 95 4.33 6.65 -4.80
N ASP A 96 3.47 7.50 -5.36
CA ASP A 96 3.85 8.42 -6.42
C ASP A 96 4.55 9.67 -5.88
N GLU A 97 4.07 10.17 -4.71
CA GLU A 97 4.64 11.37 -4.11
C GLU A 97 4.46 11.39 -2.60
N ILE A 98 5.41 11.99 -1.88
CA ILE A 98 5.35 12.22 -0.44
C ILE A 98 5.13 13.72 -0.19
N ILE A 99 3.96 14.06 0.34
CA ILE A 99 3.54 15.43 0.51
C ILE A 99 3.27 15.78 1.98
N PRO A 100 3.63 16.99 2.43
CA PRO A 100 3.16 17.50 3.71
C PRO A 100 1.64 17.57 3.76
N LEU A 101 1.04 17.24 4.90
CA LEU A 101 -0.42 17.25 5.04
C LEU A 101 -1.05 18.63 4.71
N GLY A 102 -0.31 19.73 4.95
CA GLY A 102 -0.76 21.08 4.62
C GLY A 102 -0.93 21.34 3.12
N GLU A 103 -0.26 20.56 2.27
CA GLU A 103 -0.32 20.69 0.81
C GLU A 103 -1.38 19.78 0.17
N LEU A 104 -1.94 18.86 0.94
CA LEU A 104 -2.88 17.84 0.44
C LEU A 104 -4.04 18.47 -0.35
N ARG A 105 -4.58 19.58 0.11
CA ARG A 105 -5.70 20.25 -0.57
C ARG A 105 -5.31 20.73 -1.97
N ALA A 106 -4.17 21.37 -2.10
CA ALA A 106 -3.68 21.88 -3.39
C ALA A 106 -3.41 20.71 -4.37
N TRP A 107 -2.84 19.61 -3.87
CA TRP A 107 -2.64 18.40 -4.66
C TRP A 107 -3.97 17.78 -5.13
N LEU A 108 -4.97 17.70 -4.26
CA LEU A 108 -6.28 17.17 -4.64
C LEU A 108 -6.99 18.06 -5.65
N GLU A 109 -6.92 19.39 -5.50
CA GLU A 109 -7.47 20.34 -6.48
C GLU A 109 -6.81 20.15 -7.85
N LEU A 110 -5.48 20.06 -7.91
CA LEU A 110 -4.73 19.77 -9.14
C LEU A 110 -5.15 18.45 -9.78
N LEU A 111 -5.20 17.38 -9.01
CA LEU A 111 -5.55 16.04 -9.51
C LEU A 111 -7.00 15.95 -10.01
N VAL A 112 -7.93 16.62 -9.33
CA VAL A 112 -9.32 16.72 -9.77
C VAL A 112 -9.38 17.48 -11.11
N GLU A 113 -8.74 18.63 -11.22
CA GLU A 113 -8.70 19.41 -12.46
C GLU A 113 -8.10 18.58 -13.60
N ALA A 114 -6.95 17.96 -13.38
CA ALA A 114 -6.30 17.10 -14.36
C ALA A 114 -7.20 15.91 -14.80
N SER A 115 -7.98 15.35 -13.87
CA SER A 115 -8.90 14.24 -14.18
C SER A 115 -10.07 14.67 -15.06
N TYR A 116 -10.51 15.93 -14.96
CA TYR A 116 -11.54 16.48 -15.85
C TYR A 116 -11.02 16.78 -17.24
N GLN A 117 -9.73 17.10 -17.39
CA GLN A 117 -9.08 17.34 -18.68
C GLN A 117 -8.73 16.03 -19.38
N GLY A 118 -8.48 14.96 -18.62
CA GLY A 118 -8.09 13.64 -19.15
C GLY A 118 -9.28 12.81 -19.63
N TYR A 119 -9.57 12.85 -20.93
CA TYR A 119 -10.65 12.02 -21.53
C TYR A 119 -10.48 10.51 -21.31
N GLY A 120 -9.26 10.03 -21.18
CA GLY A 120 -8.94 8.62 -21.01
C GLY A 120 -9.50 8.01 -19.72
N TYR A 121 -9.42 8.73 -18.62
CA TYR A 121 -9.83 8.24 -17.30
C TYR A 121 -11.34 8.05 -17.11
N ARG A 122 -12.15 8.70 -17.89
CA ARG A 122 -13.62 8.57 -17.79
C ARG A 122 -14.18 7.31 -18.41
N ARG A 123 -13.43 6.65 -19.29
CA ARG A 123 -13.91 5.54 -20.10
C ARG A 123 -13.16 4.23 -19.90
N VAL A 124 -12.01 4.28 -19.24
CA VAL A 124 -11.11 3.13 -19.11
C VAL A 124 -11.02 2.75 -17.66
N LYS A 125 -11.51 1.57 -17.32
CA LYS A 125 -11.21 0.93 -16.06
C LYS A 125 -9.72 0.61 -15.99
N ASN A 126 -9.22 0.39 -14.79
CA ASN A 126 -7.90 -0.13 -14.55
C ASN A 126 -7.57 -1.26 -15.54
N SER A 127 -6.50 -1.11 -16.31
CA SER A 127 -6.07 -2.06 -17.33
C SER A 127 -5.78 -3.47 -16.79
N ARG A 128 -5.58 -3.61 -15.50
CA ARG A 128 -5.36 -4.91 -14.83
C ARG A 128 -6.66 -5.65 -14.50
N ILE A 129 -7.82 -4.99 -14.58
CA ILE A 129 -9.13 -5.54 -14.21
C ILE A 129 -10.10 -5.45 -15.39
N TRP A 130 -9.61 -5.52 -16.61
CA TRP A 130 -10.46 -5.48 -17.78
C TRP A 130 -11.15 -6.84 -17.99
N SER A 131 -12.48 -6.82 -17.99
CA SER A 131 -13.24 -7.96 -18.46
C SER A 131 -13.23 -8.01 -20.00
N LEU A 132 -13.52 -9.18 -20.55
CA LEU A 132 -13.72 -9.31 -22.02
C LEU A 132 -14.79 -8.35 -22.54
N HIS A 133 -15.81 -8.05 -21.73
CA HIS A 133 -16.86 -7.09 -22.06
C HIS A 133 -16.32 -5.65 -22.15
N ASP A 134 -15.43 -5.25 -21.23
CA ASP A 134 -14.80 -3.93 -21.27
C ASP A 134 -13.89 -3.78 -22.51
N LEU A 135 -13.15 -4.84 -22.86
CA LEU A 135 -12.30 -4.86 -24.06
C LEU A 135 -13.11 -4.78 -25.36
N ASP A 136 -14.23 -5.49 -25.44
CA ASP A 136 -15.15 -5.43 -26.59
C ASP A 136 -15.77 -4.03 -26.71
N ALA A 137 -16.22 -3.45 -25.61
CA ALA A 137 -16.77 -2.10 -25.60
C ALA A 137 -15.75 -1.05 -26.05
N LEU A 138 -14.47 -1.19 -25.63
CA LEU A 138 -13.38 -0.32 -26.06
C LEU A 138 -13.08 -0.48 -27.54
N SER A 139 -12.99 -1.72 -28.03
CA SER A 139 -12.77 -2.04 -29.43
C SER A 139 -13.82 -1.37 -30.35
N ARG A 140 -15.09 -1.48 -29.98
CA ARG A 140 -16.19 -0.82 -30.70
C ARG A 140 -16.13 0.70 -30.66
N ALA A 141 -15.64 1.28 -29.53
CA ALA A 141 -15.48 2.72 -29.40
C ALA A 141 -14.34 3.24 -30.32
N VAL A 142 -13.21 2.53 -30.38
CA VAL A 142 -12.07 2.84 -31.26
C VAL A 142 -12.48 2.75 -32.71
N ALA A 143 -13.17 1.69 -33.12
CA ALA A 143 -13.65 1.50 -34.50
C ALA A 143 -14.58 2.65 -34.95
N ARG A 144 -15.44 3.15 -34.05
CA ARG A 144 -16.32 4.30 -34.35
C ARG A 144 -15.58 5.63 -34.41
N GLY A 145 -14.49 5.78 -33.64
CA GLY A 145 -13.64 6.97 -33.67
C GLY A 145 -12.75 7.05 -34.89
N ALA A 146 -12.29 5.93 -35.40
CA ALA A 146 -11.49 5.83 -36.62
C ALA A 146 -12.30 6.02 -37.91
N ALA A 147 -13.64 5.96 -37.82
CA ALA A 147 -14.55 6.15 -38.95
C ALA A 147 -15.04 7.62 -39.09
N ARG A 148 -14.49 8.55 -38.32
CA ARG A 148 -14.72 9.99 -38.40
C ARG A 148 -13.44 10.69 -38.83
#